data_a75e125f81ac6fbfd8e45c1570c4a9e0
#
_entry.id   a75e125f81ac6fbfd8e45c1570c4a9e0
#
_cell.length_a   1.000
_cell.length_b   1.000
_cell.length_c   1.000
_cell.angle_alpha   90.00
_cell.angle_beta   90.00
_cell.angle_gamma   90.00
#
_symmetry.space_group_name_H-M   'P 1'
#
loop_
_entity.id
_entity.type
_entity.pdbx_description
1 polymer ?
#
loop_
_entity_poly.entity_id
_entity_poly.type
_entity_poly.pdbx_seq_one_letter_code
_entity_poly.pdbx_strand_id
1 'polypeptide(L)'
;MPAPSKTDSKTPESKASASAEARPNTQKQKDLESAISTITKSFGDGAIMRLGEQVIRPIEVIPTGALAIDLALGVGGVPRGRIVEIYGPESSGKTTLMLHLIANAQKMGGTAAFIDAEHALDPAYARKLGVNLDELLVSQPDSGEEALSICETLARSNALDIIVVDSVAALVPKAELEGEMGMATMGMQARLMSQALRKLTAILNKAKTTCLFTNQLREKVGVMFGNPETTPGGKALKFYASVRIDIRRKDALKDSAGSAIGNHVKVKIVKNKVAPPFTEAEFDIYFNQGIDKEGSILDVGLEVGAVEKKGAWIQFQGELIGQGKDSARKALAEKPELAQKIKDAILAKKAAEAAPAPKAA
;
A
#
# COMPACT_ATOMS: atom_id res chain seq x y z
N MET A 1 77.77 -21.01 25.41
CA MET A 1 78.01 -22.36 25.97
C MET A 1 77.64 -22.33 27.44
N PRO A 2 76.94 -23.32 27.96
CA PRO A 2 76.29 -24.50 27.35
C PRO A 2 74.77 -24.60 27.69
N ALA A 3 74.04 -25.33 26.89
CA ALA A 3 72.83 -26.08 27.36
C ALA A 3 73.30 -27.26 28.24
N PRO A 4 72.43 -27.95 29.00
CA PRO A 4 71.21 -28.62 28.62
C PRO A 4 70.15 -28.67 29.78
N SER A 5 68.94 -29.12 29.61
CA SER A 5 68.45 -30.47 29.68
C SER A 5 66.92 -30.55 29.66
N LYS A 6 66.48 -31.58 29.02
CA LYS A 6 65.03 -32.00 28.95
C LYS A 6 64.53 -32.44 30.30
N THR A 7 63.29 -32.10 30.64
CA THR A 7 62.44 -32.97 31.48
C THR A 7 61.01 -32.92 30.99
N ASP A 8 60.51 -34.09 30.64
CA ASP A 8 59.10 -34.41 30.34
C ASP A 8 58.25 -34.13 31.55
N SER A 9 57.10 -33.48 31.34
CA SER A 9 55.98 -33.60 32.28
C SER A 9 54.65 -33.56 31.54
N LYS A 10 53.97 -34.65 31.64
CA LYS A 10 52.64 -35.01 31.16
C LYS A 10 51.61 -33.96 31.49
N THR A 11 50.87 -33.55 30.46
CA THR A 11 49.60 -32.80 30.54
C THR A 11 48.51 -33.74 31.06
N PRO A 12 47.65 -33.32 32.00
CA PRO A 12 46.39 -33.99 32.23
C PRO A 12 45.33 -33.36 31.32
N GLU A 13 44.74 -34.19 30.47
CA GLU A 13 43.52 -33.89 29.75
C GLU A 13 42.39 -33.52 30.72
N SER A 14 41.91 -32.28 30.70
CA SER A 14 40.65 -31.91 31.33
C SER A 14 39.51 -32.17 30.38
N LYS A 15 38.88 -33.31 30.50
CA LYS A 15 37.53 -33.58 29.99
C LYS A 15 36.56 -32.72 30.76
N ALA A 16 35.99 -31.72 30.14
CA ALA A 16 34.75 -31.08 30.54
C ALA A 16 34.04 -30.51 29.31
N SER A 17 33.56 -31.37 28.43
CA SER A 17 32.50 -31.03 27.51
C SER A 17 31.19 -31.45 28.19
N ALA A 18 30.51 -30.50 28.80
CA ALA A 18 29.12 -30.65 29.18
C ALA A 18 28.28 -30.89 27.92
N SER A 19 27.97 -32.14 27.66
CA SER A 19 26.95 -32.54 26.70
C SER A 19 25.60 -31.96 27.14
N ALA A 20 25.15 -30.89 26.48
CA ALA A 20 23.74 -30.53 26.50
C ALA A 20 23.00 -31.72 25.89
N GLU A 21 22.43 -32.57 26.73
CA GLU A 21 21.57 -33.68 26.31
C GLU A 21 20.46 -33.14 25.40
N ALA A 22 20.53 -33.49 24.13
CA ALA A 22 19.45 -33.20 23.17
C ALA A 22 18.23 -34.00 23.63
N ARG A 23 17.25 -33.32 24.23
CA ARG A 23 15.97 -33.92 24.60
C ARG A 23 15.43 -34.70 23.40
N PRO A 24 14.96 -35.94 23.59
CA PRO A 24 14.40 -36.72 22.49
C PRO A 24 13.31 -35.93 21.77
N ASN A 25 13.26 -35.98 20.45
CA ASN A 25 12.36 -35.19 19.63
C ASN A 25 10.87 -35.36 20.02
N THR A 26 10.53 -36.54 20.51
CA THR A 26 9.20 -36.90 21.06
C THR A 26 8.82 -36.14 22.34
N GLN A 27 9.75 -35.84 23.25
CA GLN A 27 9.44 -35.07 24.45
C GLN A 27 9.21 -33.60 24.15
N LYS A 28 10.02 -33.03 23.25
CA LYS A 28 9.83 -31.64 22.77
C LYS A 28 8.48 -31.45 22.08
N GLN A 29 8.02 -32.43 21.29
CA GLN A 29 6.72 -32.39 20.64
C GLN A 29 5.57 -32.41 21.65
N LYS A 30 5.60 -33.26 22.66
CA LYS A 30 4.59 -33.33 23.73
C LYS A 30 4.53 -32.02 24.52
N ASP A 31 5.68 -31.46 24.88
CA ASP A 31 5.78 -30.18 25.58
C ASP A 31 5.18 -29.04 24.75
N LEU A 32 5.44 -29.04 23.42
CA LEU A 32 4.87 -28.06 22.48
C LEU A 32 3.34 -28.21 22.33
N GLU A 33 2.83 -29.43 22.22
CA GLU A 33 1.38 -29.70 22.13
C GLU A 33 0.66 -29.27 23.40
N SER A 34 1.25 -29.55 24.58
CA SER A 34 0.73 -29.06 25.85
C SER A 34 0.68 -27.54 25.94
N ALA A 35 1.75 -26.86 25.48
CA ALA A 35 1.79 -25.41 25.42
C ALA A 35 0.71 -24.82 24.47
N ILE A 36 0.56 -25.41 23.28
CA ILE A 36 -0.49 -25.03 22.31
C ILE A 36 -1.87 -25.19 22.92
N SER A 37 -2.15 -26.36 23.55
CA SER A 37 -3.42 -26.61 24.21
C SER A 37 -3.72 -25.59 25.32
N THR A 38 -2.72 -25.23 26.11
CA THR A 38 -2.85 -24.22 27.18
C THR A 38 -3.17 -22.84 26.59
N ILE A 39 -2.47 -22.43 25.51
CA ILE A 39 -2.72 -21.17 24.82
C ILE A 39 -4.15 -21.14 24.27
N THR A 40 -4.57 -22.21 23.57
CA THR A 40 -5.91 -22.31 22.99
C THR A 40 -7.00 -22.22 24.08
N LYS A 41 -6.81 -22.91 25.22
CA LYS A 41 -7.75 -22.82 26.35
C LYS A 41 -7.82 -21.42 26.96
N SER A 42 -6.69 -20.73 27.06
CA SER A 42 -6.62 -19.40 27.71
C SER A 42 -7.05 -18.26 26.81
N PHE A 43 -6.81 -18.34 25.50
CA PHE A 43 -6.98 -17.22 24.55
C PHE A 43 -7.96 -17.52 23.40
N GLY A 44 -8.51 -18.74 23.35
CA GLY A 44 -9.47 -19.18 22.33
C GLY A 44 -8.82 -19.81 21.10
N ASP A 45 -9.67 -20.42 20.26
CA ASP A 45 -9.26 -21.04 18.99
C ASP A 45 -8.70 -19.96 18.04
N GLY A 46 -7.56 -20.29 17.41
CA GLY A 46 -6.86 -19.36 16.50
C GLY A 46 -5.84 -18.42 17.18
N ALA A 47 -5.70 -18.45 18.51
CA ALA A 47 -4.68 -17.68 19.22
C ALA A 47 -3.25 -18.11 18.83
N ILE A 48 -3.07 -19.38 18.47
CA ILE A 48 -1.84 -19.95 17.93
C ILE A 48 -2.18 -20.94 16.81
N MET A 49 -1.40 -20.94 15.74
CA MET A 49 -1.62 -21.82 14.58
C MET A 49 -0.30 -22.16 13.90
N ARG A 50 -0.25 -23.30 13.22
CA ARG A 50 0.86 -23.64 12.34
C ARG A 50 0.60 -23.06 10.96
N LEU A 51 1.50 -22.22 10.47
CA LEU A 51 1.32 -21.50 9.21
C LEU A 51 1.18 -22.45 8.00
N GLY A 52 1.83 -23.61 8.01
CA GLY A 52 1.74 -24.63 6.96
C GLY A 52 0.39 -25.37 6.88
N GLU A 53 -0.44 -25.29 7.91
CA GLU A 53 -1.78 -25.92 7.94
C GLU A 53 -2.87 -24.99 7.41
N GLN A 54 -2.57 -23.70 7.24
CA GLN A 54 -3.51 -22.75 6.65
C GLN A 54 -3.42 -22.78 5.12
N VAL A 55 -4.57 -22.91 4.48
CA VAL A 55 -4.71 -22.57 3.07
C VAL A 55 -4.33 -21.09 2.94
N ILE A 56 -3.30 -20.79 2.14
CA ILE A 56 -2.91 -19.41 1.83
C ILE A 56 -4.11 -18.75 1.14
N ARG A 57 -4.88 -18.00 1.92
CA ARG A 57 -6.00 -17.23 1.35
C ARG A 57 -5.44 -16.05 0.60
N PRO A 58 -5.92 -15.77 -0.63
CA PRO A 58 -5.54 -14.57 -1.34
C PRO A 58 -5.89 -13.35 -0.51
N ILE A 59 -5.02 -12.36 -0.53
CA ILE A 59 -5.23 -11.10 0.19
C ILE A 59 -6.37 -10.35 -0.51
N GLU A 60 -7.41 -10.02 0.23
CA GLU A 60 -8.49 -9.18 -0.28
C GLU A 60 -7.96 -7.76 -0.53
N VAL A 61 -8.33 -7.17 -1.66
CA VAL A 61 -7.82 -5.87 -2.09
C VAL A 61 -8.92 -4.97 -2.63
N ILE A 62 -8.64 -3.67 -2.68
CA ILE A 62 -9.40 -2.66 -3.40
C ILE A 62 -8.55 -2.23 -4.60
N PRO A 63 -8.99 -2.47 -5.86
CA PRO A 63 -8.27 -2.05 -7.05
C PRO A 63 -8.14 -0.52 -7.12
N THR A 64 -6.99 -0.05 -7.58
CA THR A 64 -6.75 1.41 -7.72
C THR A 64 -7.46 2.01 -8.92
N GLY A 65 -7.72 1.18 -9.93
CA GLY A 65 -8.25 1.61 -11.23
C GLY A 65 -7.15 1.79 -12.29
N ALA A 66 -5.88 1.88 -11.90
CA ALA A 66 -4.74 1.80 -12.81
C ALA A 66 -4.11 0.41 -12.72
N LEU A 67 -4.20 -0.38 -13.79
CA LEU A 67 -3.65 -1.74 -13.81
C LEU A 67 -2.14 -1.76 -13.50
N ALA A 68 -1.41 -0.75 -13.94
CA ALA A 68 0.00 -0.59 -13.66
C ALA A 68 0.29 -0.52 -12.15
N ILE A 69 -0.51 0.25 -11.39
CA ILE A 69 -0.36 0.34 -9.92
C ILE A 69 -0.75 -0.99 -9.26
N ASP A 70 -1.86 -1.59 -9.69
CA ASP A 70 -2.36 -2.84 -9.13
C ASP A 70 -1.33 -3.97 -9.27
N LEU A 71 -0.63 -4.04 -10.40
CA LEU A 71 0.47 -4.95 -10.63
C LEU A 71 1.71 -4.60 -9.80
N ALA A 72 2.05 -3.32 -9.69
CA ALA A 72 3.18 -2.87 -8.87
C ALA A 72 2.97 -3.17 -7.37
N LEU A 73 1.72 -3.17 -6.90
CA LEU A 73 1.35 -3.60 -5.55
C LEU A 73 1.51 -5.12 -5.34
N GLY A 74 1.56 -5.90 -6.41
CA GLY A 74 1.83 -7.34 -6.42
C GLY A 74 0.69 -8.24 -5.95
N VAL A 75 -0.41 -7.65 -5.45
CA VAL A 75 -1.61 -8.36 -4.97
C VAL A 75 -2.88 -7.92 -5.69
N GLY A 76 -2.76 -7.05 -6.72
CA GLY A 76 -3.89 -6.61 -7.54
C GLY A 76 -4.66 -5.41 -7.00
N GLY A 77 -4.13 -4.71 -6.00
CA GLY A 77 -4.74 -3.52 -5.42
C GLY A 77 -4.23 -3.20 -4.02
N VAL A 78 -4.89 -2.27 -3.36
CA VAL A 78 -4.60 -1.87 -1.98
C VAL A 78 -5.15 -2.91 -1.01
N PRO A 79 -4.32 -3.47 -0.08
CA PRO A 79 -4.75 -4.58 0.78
C PRO A 79 -5.79 -4.14 1.82
N ARG A 80 -6.85 -4.95 2.00
CA ARG A 80 -7.87 -4.76 3.03
C ARG A 80 -7.30 -5.02 4.44
N GLY A 81 -7.85 -4.34 5.43
CA GLY A 81 -7.45 -4.50 6.83
C GLY A 81 -6.07 -3.90 7.15
N ARG A 82 -5.57 -2.99 6.33
CA ARG A 82 -4.22 -2.43 6.46
C ARG A 82 -4.21 -0.91 6.43
N ILE A 83 -3.16 -0.36 7.04
CA ILE A 83 -2.82 1.05 6.92
C ILE A 83 -1.96 1.24 5.68
N VAL A 84 -2.33 2.21 4.84
CA VAL A 84 -1.60 2.59 3.63
C VAL A 84 -1.32 4.08 3.67
N GLU A 85 -0.11 4.47 3.32
CA GLU A 85 0.29 5.88 3.16
C GLU A 85 0.52 6.18 1.68
N ILE A 86 -0.14 7.24 1.18
CA ILE A 86 0.09 7.81 -0.14
C ILE A 86 0.69 9.20 0.07
N TYR A 87 1.91 9.42 -0.39
CA TYR A 87 2.58 10.69 -0.19
C TYR A 87 3.28 11.18 -1.45
N GLY A 88 3.49 12.48 -1.52
CA GLY A 88 4.13 13.12 -2.66
C GLY A 88 3.95 14.64 -2.64
N PRO A 89 4.54 15.35 -3.62
CA PRO A 89 4.36 16.78 -3.78
C PRO A 89 2.90 17.20 -3.95
N GLU A 90 2.62 18.48 -3.85
CA GLU A 90 1.31 19.02 -4.21
C GLU A 90 0.98 18.74 -5.67
N SER A 91 -0.31 18.61 -5.97
CA SER A 91 -0.82 18.34 -7.33
C SER A 91 -0.24 17.09 -8.00
N SER A 92 0.30 16.13 -7.23
CA SER A 92 0.83 14.87 -7.75
C SER A 92 -0.24 13.81 -8.04
N GLY A 93 -1.51 14.04 -7.66
CA GLY A 93 -2.62 13.10 -7.87
C GLY A 93 -2.99 12.23 -6.65
N LYS A 94 -2.54 12.59 -5.43
CA LYS A 94 -2.88 11.87 -4.19
C LYS A 94 -4.38 11.75 -3.98
N THR A 95 -5.08 12.87 -3.95
CA THR A 95 -6.53 12.94 -3.75
C THR A 95 -7.28 12.23 -4.88
N THR A 96 -6.84 12.36 -6.12
CA THR A 96 -7.40 11.64 -7.27
C THR A 96 -7.32 10.12 -7.07
N LEU A 97 -6.14 9.60 -6.68
CA LEU A 97 -5.96 8.17 -6.44
C LEU A 97 -6.84 7.67 -5.30
N MET A 98 -6.99 8.45 -4.22
CA MET A 98 -7.88 8.09 -3.09
C MET A 98 -9.35 8.06 -3.49
N LEU A 99 -9.81 9.06 -4.24
CA LEU A 99 -11.20 9.11 -4.72
C LEU A 99 -11.51 7.93 -5.64
N HIS A 100 -10.56 7.51 -6.50
CA HIS A 100 -10.72 6.28 -7.29
C HIS A 100 -10.79 5.02 -6.41
N LEU A 101 -10.01 4.94 -5.35
CA LEU A 101 -10.08 3.81 -4.40
C LEU A 101 -11.44 3.78 -3.68
N ILE A 102 -11.98 4.94 -3.26
CA ILE A 102 -13.34 5.05 -2.72
C ILE A 102 -14.36 4.57 -3.73
N ALA A 103 -14.33 5.11 -4.97
CA ALA A 103 -15.26 4.74 -6.02
C ALA A 103 -15.21 3.24 -6.34
N ASN A 104 -14.02 2.65 -6.35
CA ASN A 104 -13.86 1.21 -6.59
C ASN A 104 -14.34 0.38 -5.39
N ALA A 105 -14.13 0.81 -4.16
CA ALA A 105 -14.68 0.16 -2.97
C ALA A 105 -16.22 0.16 -3.01
N GLN A 106 -16.86 1.29 -3.31
CA GLN A 106 -18.30 1.42 -3.47
C GLN A 106 -18.85 0.54 -4.61
N LYS A 107 -18.16 0.47 -5.77
CA LYS A 107 -18.53 -0.44 -6.87
C LYS A 107 -18.50 -1.92 -6.50
N MET A 108 -17.69 -2.28 -5.52
CA MET A 108 -17.63 -3.63 -4.96
C MET A 108 -18.70 -3.86 -3.87
N GLY A 109 -19.63 -2.92 -3.66
CA GLY A 109 -20.65 -2.95 -2.62
C GLY A 109 -20.16 -2.56 -1.23
N GLY A 110 -18.96 -1.96 -1.15
CA GLY A 110 -18.36 -1.53 0.12
C GLY A 110 -18.76 -0.13 0.53
N THR A 111 -18.63 0.14 1.83
CA THR A 111 -18.91 1.43 2.45
C THR A 111 -17.61 2.22 2.67
N ALA A 112 -17.64 3.52 2.40
CA ALA A 112 -16.50 4.40 2.46
C ALA A 112 -16.73 5.60 3.39
N ALA A 113 -15.66 6.04 4.05
CA ALA A 113 -15.63 7.30 4.79
C ALA A 113 -14.42 8.15 4.37
N PHE A 114 -14.63 9.46 4.34
CA PHE A 114 -13.63 10.47 4.05
C PHE A 114 -13.51 11.46 5.21
N ILE A 115 -12.36 11.48 5.85
CA ILE A 115 -12.03 12.42 6.92
C ILE A 115 -11.21 13.54 6.29
N ASP A 116 -11.88 14.66 6.03
CA ASP A 116 -11.37 15.83 5.32
C ASP A 116 -10.78 16.85 6.32
N ALA A 117 -9.56 16.61 6.76
CA ALA A 117 -8.87 17.52 7.67
C ALA A 117 -8.31 18.77 6.96
N GLU A 118 -8.21 18.77 5.63
CA GLU A 118 -7.81 19.95 4.85
C GLU A 118 -9.01 20.82 4.44
N HIS A 119 -10.25 20.35 4.62
CA HIS A 119 -11.49 21.02 4.16
C HIS A 119 -11.48 21.33 2.65
N ALA A 120 -10.92 20.42 1.87
CA ALA A 120 -10.61 20.65 0.44
C ALA A 120 -11.29 19.64 -0.50
N LEU A 121 -12.21 18.80 -0.01
CA LEU A 121 -12.94 17.85 -0.84
C LEU A 121 -13.87 18.60 -1.80
N ASP A 122 -13.64 18.41 -3.11
CA ASP A 122 -14.56 18.86 -4.16
C ASP A 122 -15.58 17.75 -4.50
N PRO A 123 -16.85 17.92 -4.13
CA PRO A 123 -17.89 16.92 -4.41
C PRO A 123 -18.15 16.73 -5.91
N ALA A 124 -18.02 17.80 -6.71
CA ALA A 124 -18.23 17.74 -8.15
C ALA A 124 -17.14 16.90 -8.83
N TYR A 125 -15.91 17.08 -8.40
CA TYR A 125 -14.78 16.27 -8.87
C TYR A 125 -14.90 14.80 -8.39
N ALA A 126 -15.22 14.56 -7.13
CA ALA A 126 -15.44 13.21 -6.61
C ALA A 126 -16.52 12.44 -7.41
N ARG A 127 -17.64 13.09 -7.71
CA ARG A 127 -18.71 12.53 -8.57
C ARG A 127 -18.21 12.17 -9.95
N LYS A 128 -17.40 13.02 -10.59
CA LYS A 128 -16.80 12.76 -11.91
C LYS A 128 -15.89 11.52 -11.90
N LEU A 129 -15.21 11.28 -10.80
CA LEU A 129 -14.36 10.09 -10.62
C LEU A 129 -15.17 8.81 -10.31
N GLY A 130 -16.49 8.94 -10.16
CA GLY A 130 -17.41 7.82 -9.94
C GLY A 130 -17.69 7.50 -8.49
N VAL A 131 -17.41 8.42 -7.57
CA VAL A 131 -17.81 8.31 -6.16
C VAL A 131 -19.33 8.54 -6.05
N ASN A 132 -20.01 7.62 -5.39
CA ASN A 132 -21.40 7.80 -4.96
C ASN A 132 -21.41 8.68 -3.72
N LEU A 133 -21.78 9.94 -3.89
CA LEU A 133 -21.76 10.93 -2.80
C LEU A 133 -22.87 10.68 -1.78
N ASP A 134 -23.98 10.08 -2.18
CA ASP A 134 -25.13 9.83 -1.30
C ASP A 134 -24.79 8.73 -0.25
N GLU A 135 -23.80 7.89 -0.54
CA GLU A 135 -23.33 6.82 0.34
C GLU A 135 -21.96 7.11 0.96
N LEU A 136 -21.34 8.24 0.63
CA LEU A 136 -20.04 8.61 1.20
C LEU A 136 -20.22 9.32 2.54
N LEU A 137 -19.68 8.74 3.60
CA LEU A 137 -19.59 9.41 4.91
C LEU A 137 -18.45 10.43 4.87
N VAL A 138 -18.74 11.69 5.14
CA VAL A 138 -17.74 12.76 5.21
C VAL A 138 -17.71 13.35 6.60
N SER A 139 -16.51 13.56 7.14
CA SER A 139 -16.27 14.26 8.40
C SER A 139 -15.20 15.31 8.21
N GLN A 140 -15.41 16.49 8.79
CA GLN A 140 -14.47 17.62 8.75
C GLN A 140 -14.13 18.02 10.19
N PRO A 141 -13.18 17.30 10.82
CA PRO A 141 -12.82 17.49 12.21
C PRO A 141 -11.98 18.75 12.43
N ASP A 142 -12.16 19.40 13.58
CA ASP A 142 -11.43 20.60 13.97
C ASP A 142 -10.01 20.28 14.47
N SER A 143 -9.75 19.06 14.95
CA SER A 143 -8.45 18.67 15.52
C SER A 143 -8.00 17.27 15.09
N GLY A 144 -6.70 17.02 15.21
CA GLY A 144 -6.12 15.70 14.93
C GLY A 144 -6.63 14.61 15.86
N GLU A 145 -6.90 14.92 17.14
CA GLU A 145 -7.50 14.00 18.11
C GLU A 145 -8.90 13.60 17.68
N GLU A 146 -9.71 14.54 17.25
CA GLU A 146 -11.07 14.31 16.78
C GLU A 146 -11.06 13.44 15.51
N ALA A 147 -10.25 13.81 14.50
CA ALA A 147 -10.08 13.04 13.27
C ALA A 147 -9.74 11.58 13.53
N LEU A 148 -8.76 11.33 14.40
CA LEU A 148 -8.29 9.97 14.70
C LEU A 148 -9.27 9.20 15.60
N SER A 149 -10.03 9.88 16.46
CA SER A 149 -11.10 9.29 17.26
C SER A 149 -12.29 8.85 16.39
N ILE A 150 -12.68 9.69 15.43
CA ILE A 150 -13.71 9.35 14.42
C ILE A 150 -13.25 8.14 13.60
N CYS A 151 -12.00 8.16 13.11
CA CYS A 151 -11.41 7.04 12.39
C CYS A 151 -11.45 5.73 13.23
N GLU A 152 -11.08 5.79 14.52
CA GLU A 152 -11.12 4.64 15.42
C GLU A 152 -12.56 4.12 15.60
N THR A 153 -13.52 5.02 15.81
CA THR A 153 -14.94 4.68 16.01
C THR A 153 -15.52 4.00 14.77
N LEU A 154 -15.28 4.59 13.59
CA LEU A 154 -15.71 4.03 12.31
C LEU A 154 -15.08 2.65 12.05
N ALA A 155 -13.79 2.48 12.30
CA ALA A 155 -13.12 1.20 12.15
C ALA A 155 -13.67 0.12 13.12
N ARG A 156 -14.04 0.49 14.36
CA ARG A 156 -14.62 -0.42 15.35
C ARG A 156 -16.01 -0.89 15.00
N SER A 157 -16.75 -0.16 14.16
CA SER A 157 -18.10 -0.55 13.73
C SER A 157 -18.11 -1.82 12.87
N ASN A 158 -16.95 -2.18 12.27
CA ASN A 158 -16.80 -3.25 11.27
C ASN A 158 -17.68 -3.08 10.02
N ALA A 159 -18.21 -1.87 9.79
CA ALA A 159 -19.13 -1.59 8.67
C ALA A 159 -18.44 -0.92 7.48
N LEU A 160 -17.19 -0.51 7.64
CA LEU A 160 -16.45 0.25 6.62
C LEU A 160 -15.43 -0.65 5.90
N ASP A 161 -15.37 -0.51 4.59
CA ASP A 161 -14.35 -1.16 3.76
C ASP A 161 -13.10 -0.27 3.61
N ILE A 162 -13.32 1.04 3.56
CA ILE A 162 -12.26 2.02 3.39
C ILE A 162 -12.53 3.29 4.19
N ILE A 163 -11.50 3.79 4.87
CA ILE A 163 -11.48 5.10 5.53
C ILE A 163 -10.29 5.86 4.94
N VAL A 164 -10.53 7.07 4.47
CA VAL A 164 -9.51 7.99 3.97
C VAL A 164 -9.33 9.13 4.95
N VAL A 165 -8.09 9.50 5.24
CA VAL A 165 -7.71 10.68 6.05
C VAL A 165 -6.85 11.59 5.17
N ASP A 166 -7.39 12.72 4.78
CA ASP A 166 -6.71 13.72 3.92
C ASP A 166 -6.55 15.04 4.70
N SER A 167 -5.38 15.42 5.14
CA SER A 167 -4.10 14.73 5.13
C SER A 167 -3.49 14.71 6.54
N VAL A 168 -2.48 13.86 6.77
CA VAL A 168 -1.72 13.85 8.04
C VAL A 168 -1.13 15.23 8.37
N ALA A 169 -0.73 16.00 7.35
CA ALA A 169 -0.17 17.33 7.53
C ALA A 169 -1.16 18.30 8.23
N ALA A 170 -2.45 18.11 8.03
CA ALA A 170 -3.53 18.93 8.60
C ALA A 170 -4.03 18.44 9.97
N LEU A 171 -3.55 17.28 10.47
CA LEU A 171 -3.92 16.77 11.79
C LEU A 171 -3.20 17.56 12.89
N VAL A 172 -3.70 18.77 13.18
CA VAL A 172 -3.15 19.63 14.22
C VAL A 172 -3.63 19.16 15.60
N PRO A 173 -2.74 18.93 16.57
CA PRO A 173 -3.12 18.61 17.94
C PRO A 173 -3.97 19.72 18.58
N LYS A 174 -4.99 19.33 19.36
CA LYS A 174 -5.88 20.28 20.04
C LYS A 174 -5.13 21.27 20.90
N ALA A 175 -4.12 20.81 21.63
CA ALA A 175 -3.28 21.68 22.46
C ALA A 175 -2.47 22.71 21.65
N GLU A 176 -2.21 22.46 20.37
CA GLU A 176 -1.58 23.40 19.45
C GLU A 176 -2.58 24.45 18.96
N LEU A 177 -3.83 24.04 18.73
CA LEU A 177 -4.91 24.94 18.31
C LEU A 177 -5.33 25.92 19.44
N GLU A 178 -5.34 25.43 20.69
CA GLU A 178 -5.70 26.22 21.87
C GLU A 178 -4.51 27.03 22.45
N GLY A 179 -3.30 26.76 21.97
CA GLY A 179 -2.08 27.44 22.42
C GLY A 179 -1.87 28.80 21.79
N GLU A 180 -0.99 29.61 22.41
CA GLU A 180 -0.59 30.91 21.86
C GLU A 180 0.31 30.70 20.61
N MET A 181 0.19 31.62 19.65
CA MET A 181 1.06 31.63 18.47
C MET A 181 2.54 31.73 18.86
N GLY A 182 3.35 30.76 18.40
CA GLY A 182 4.78 30.71 18.72
C GLY A 182 5.15 29.76 19.88
N MET A 183 4.20 29.13 20.53
CA MET A 183 4.50 28.04 21.48
C MET A 183 5.20 26.87 20.76
N ALA A 184 6.21 26.32 21.43
CA ALA A 184 6.93 25.15 20.93
C ALA A 184 6.07 23.88 21.03
N THR A 185 5.46 23.47 19.93
CA THR A 185 4.61 22.25 19.83
C THR A 185 5.34 21.05 19.25
N MET A 186 6.68 21.10 19.24
CA MET A 186 7.51 20.08 18.63
C MET A 186 7.17 18.67 19.12
N GLY A 187 6.84 17.79 18.18
CA GLY A 187 6.61 16.36 18.42
C GLY A 187 5.21 15.99 18.93
N MET A 188 4.30 16.94 19.17
CA MET A 188 2.93 16.65 19.63
C MET A 188 2.18 15.83 18.58
N GLN A 189 2.18 16.26 17.33
CA GLN A 189 1.58 15.52 16.21
C GLN A 189 2.18 14.11 16.06
N ALA A 190 3.50 13.96 16.19
CA ALA A 190 4.15 12.65 16.10
C ALA A 190 3.76 11.72 17.26
N ARG A 191 3.54 12.26 18.46
CA ARG A 191 3.06 11.50 19.63
C ARG A 191 1.61 11.07 19.43
N LEU A 192 0.74 11.98 18.97
CA LEU A 192 -0.65 11.72 18.62
C LEU A 192 -0.76 10.59 17.59
N MET A 193 -0.03 10.69 16.46
CA MET A 193 0.02 9.68 15.43
C MET A 193 0.52 8.32 15.95
N SER A 194 1.55 8.32 16.80
CA SER A 194 2.08 7.08 17.39
C SER A 194 1.04 6.37 18.26
N GLN A 195 0.28 7.12 19.05
CA GLN A 195 -0.76 6.59 19.92
C GLN A 195 -1.94 6.04 19.11
N ALA A 196 -2.43 6.78 18.13
CA ALA A 196 -3.55 6.39 17.29
C ALA A 196 -3.23 5.16 16.43
N LEU A 197 -2.09 5.16 15.73
CA LEU A 197 -1.73 4.05 14.83
C LEU A 197 -1.50 2.73 15.56
N ARG A 198 -1.04 2.78 16.83
CA ARG A 198 -0.92 1.60 17.68
C ARG A 198 -2.27 0.93 17.92
N LYS A 199 -3.33 1.72 18.16
CA LYS A 199 -4.70 1.22 18.34
C LYS A 199 -5.31 0.78 17.02
N LEU A 200 -5.24 1.65 16.00
CA LEU A 200 -5.87 1.42 14.70
C LEU A 200 -5.38 0.14 14.01
N THR A 201 -4.10 -0.19 14.11
CA THR A 201 -3.55 -1.36 13.40
C THR A 201 -4.27 -2.66 13.73
N ALA A 202 -4.56 -2.92 15.02
CA ALA A 202 -5.25 -4.13 15.44
C ALA A 202 -6.74 -4.10 15.04
N ILE A 203 -7.39 -2.94 15.19
CA ILE A 203 -8.81 -2.74 14.88
C ILE A 203 -9.04 -2.94 13.39
N LEU A 204 -8.28 -2.26 12.54
CA LEU A 204 -8.40 -2.32 11.09
C LEU A 204 -8.19 -3.74 10.54
N ASN A 205 -7.21 -4.47 11.09
CA ASN A 205 -6.97 -5.86 10.68
C ASN A 205 -8.19 -6.76 11.00
N LYS A 206 -8.77 -6.60 12.19
CA LYS A 206 -9.95 -7.36 12.61
C LYS A 206 -11.19 -6.99 11.78
N ALA A 207 -11.40 -5.69 11.56
CA ALA A 207 -12.54 -5.16 10.79
C ALA A 207 -12.40 -5.36 9.28
N LYS A 208 -11.21 -5.73 8.77
CA LYS A 208 -10.89 -5.76 7.32
C LYS A 208 -11.05 -4.40 6.64
N THR A 209 -11.05 -3.31 7.40
CA THR A 209 -11.14 -1.95 6.90
C THR A 209 -9.78 -1.45 6.46
N THR A 210 -9.67 -0.95 5.24
CA THR A 210 -8.46 -0.26 4.76
C THR A 210 -8.45 1.18 5.25
N CYS A 211 -7.35 1.64 5.86
CA CYS A 211 -7.19 3.03 6.23
C CYS A 211 -6.08 3.68 5.40
N LEU A 212 -6.46 4.66 4.58
CA LEU A 212 -5.56 5.44 3.74
C LEU A 212 -5.23 6.76 4.42
N PHE A 213 -3.95 7.04 4.55
CA PHE A 213 -3.47 8.36 4.96
C PHE A 213 -2.77 9.02 3.79
N THR A 214 -3.17 10.23 3.44
CA THR A 214 -2.31 11.05 2.58
C THR A 214 -1.31 11.83 3.39
N ASN A 215 -0.21 12.16 2.75
CA ASN A 215 0.83 12.96 3.36
C ASN A 215 1.53 13.87 2.32
N GLN A 216 1.99 14.99 2.80
CA GLN A 216 2.79 15.93 2.00
C GLN A 216 4.27 15.63 2.20
N LEU A 217 5.11 16.10 1.28
CA LEU A 217 6.56 16.12 1.45
C LEU A 217 6.99 17.43 2.07
N ARG A 218 7.98 17.35 2.94
CA ARG A 218 8.70 18.48 3.53
C ARG A 218 10.18 18.23 3.41
N GLU A 219 10.96 19.26 3.30
CA GLU A 219 12.42 19.16 3.30
C GLU A 219 12.97 19.39 4.70
N LYS A 220 13.91 18.56 5.09
CA LYS A 220 14.68 18.76 6.31
C LYS A 220 15.76 19.77 6.06
N VAL A 221 15.74 20.87 6.79
CA VAL A 221 16.79 21.87 6.78
C VAL A 221 18.11 21.27 7.31
N GLY A 222 19.23 21.54 6.64
CA GLY A 222 20.57 21.15 7.09
C GLY A 222 21.03 19.73 6.72
N VAL A 223 20.29 19.01 5.89
CA VAL A 223 20.74 17.71 5.35
C VAL A 223 21.62 17.94 4.14
N MET A 224 22.94 17.84 4.31
CA MET A 224 23.91 18.01 3.22
C MET A 224 24.12 16.73 2.40
N PHE A 225 23.84 15.53 2.95
CA PHE A 225 24.01 14.24 2.30
C PHE A 225 22.78 13.36 2.50
N GLY A 226 22.40 12.60 1.46
CA GLY A 226 21.24 11.72 1.46
C GLY A 226 19.94 12.42 1.04
N ASN A 227 18.79 11.78 1.25
CA ASN A 227 17.49 12.32 0.86
C ASN A 227 16.95 13.27 1.95
N PRO A 228 16.81 14.58 1.68
CA PRO A 228 16.26 15.54 2.62
C PRO A 228 14.74 15.40 2.82
N GLU A 229 14.05 14.73 1.90
CA GLU A 229 12.59 14.62 1.94
C GLU A 229 12.09 13.83 3.16
N THR A 230 11.07 14.35 3.80
CA THR A 230 10.39 13.73 4.92
C THR A 230 8.89 14.01 4.87
N THR A 231 8.11 13.21 5.59
CA THR A 231 6.67 13.41 5.73
C THR A 231 6.34 13.90 7.15
N PRO A 232 5.35 14.80 7.35
CA PRO A 232 4.78 15.18 8.64
C PRO A 232 4.25 13.98 9.45
N GLY A 233 3.93 14.19 10.73
CA GLY A 233 3.41 13.15 11.61
C GLY A 233 4.47 12.23 12.22
N GLY A 234 5.77 12.54 12.05
CA GLY A 234 6.89 11.78 12.62
C GLY A 234 7.17 10.45 11.91
N LYS A 235 7.74 9.49 12.65
CA LYS A 235 8.14 8.19 12.08
C LYS A 235 7.06 7.12 12.20
N ALA A 236 6.00 7.32 12.99
CA ALA A 236 5.03 6.27 13.33
C ALA A 236 4.34 5.70 12.08
N LEU A 237 3.82 6.55 11.21
CA LEU A 237 3.13 6.09 9.99
C LEU A 237 4.06 5.27 9.09
N LYS A 238 5.33 5.65 8.97
CA LYS A 238 6.35 4.89 8.21
C LYS A 238 6.52 3.46 8.72
N PHE A 239 6.37 3.23 10.03
CA PHE A 239 6.46 1.90 10.64
C PHE A 239 5.14 1.12 10.55
N TYR A 240 4.01 1.75 10.87
CA TYR A 240 2.71 1.10 10.94
C TYR A 240 2.10 0.83 9.56
N ALA A 241 2.32 1.67 8.56
CA ALA A 241 1.85 1.43 7.21
C ALA A 241 2.37 0.09 6.66
N SER A 242 1.47 -0.70 6.09
CA SER A 242 1.80 -1.95 5.39
C SER A 242 2.28 -1.67 3.97
N VAL A 243 1.73 -0.65 3.34
CA VAL A 243 2.10 -0.18 2.01
C VAL A 243 2.36 1.33 2.07
N ARG A 244 3.40 1.79 1.38
CA ARG A 244 3.70 3.22 1.21
C ARG A 244 3.95 3.49 -0.27
N ILE A 245 3.19 4.43 -0.80
CA ILE A 245 3.17 4.82 -2.22
C ILE A 245 3.70 6.24 -2.33
N ASP A 246 4.84 6.42 -2.98
CA ASP A 246 5.36 7.73 -3.41
C ASP A 246 4.77 8.03 -4.78
N ILE A 247 4.02 9.13 -4.91
CA ILE A 247 3.37 9.55 -6.15
C ILE A 247 3.91 10.88 -6.61
N ARG A 248 4.36 10.95 -7.88
CA ARG A 248 5.00 12.15 -8.44
C ARG A 248 4.51 12.42 -9.85
N ARG A 249 4.22 13.69 -10.14
CA ARG A 249 4.00 14.16 -11.49
C ARG A 249 5.34 14.18 -12.25
N LYS A 250 5.37 13.60 -13.45
CA LYS A 250 6.49 13.69 -14.40
C LYS A 250 6.27 14.83 -15.38
N ASP A 251 5.28 14.67 -16.26
CA ASP A 251 5.04 15.56 -17.37
C ASP A 251 3.56 15.97 -17.44
N ALA A 252 3.28 17.10 -18.09
CA ALA A 252 1.91 17.51 -18.38
C ALA A 252 1.46 16.87 -19.70
N LEU A 253 0.29 16.25 -19.70
CA LEU A 253 -0.41 15.81 -20.90
C LEU A 253 -1.05 17.03 -21.57
N LYS A 254 -0.80 17.20 -22.86
CA LYS A 254 -1.29 18.34 -23.63
C LYS A 254 -2.19 17.87 -24.76
N ASP A 255 -3.20 18.67 -25.09
CA ASP A 255 -4.01 18.48 -26.26
C ASP A 255 -3.29 19.00 -27.54
N SER A 256 -3.94 18.86 -28.68
CA SER A 256 -3.43 19.36 -29.98
C SER A 256 -3.23 20.86 -30.03
N ALA A 257 -3.89 21.64 -29.16
CA ALA A 257 -3.76 23.08 -29.03
C ALA A 257 -2.65 23.49 -28.04
N GLY A 258 -1.99 22.54 -27.39
CA GLY A 258 -0.93 22.76 -26.40
C GLY A 258 -1.43 23.02 -24.97
N SER A 259 -2.75 22.96 -24.74
CA SER A 259 -3.35 23.12 -23.41
C SER A 259 -3.14 21.89 -22.56
N ALA A 260 -2.83 22.07 -21.26
CA ALA A 260 -2.68 20.98 -20.34
C ALA A 260 -4.03 20.33 -20.01
N ILE A 261 -4.18 19.05 -20.30
CA ILE A 261 -5.42 18.26 -20.09
C ILE A 261 -5.27 17.20 -19.01
N GLY A 262 -4.04 17.00 -18.53
CA GLY A 262 -3.75 15.99 -17.51
C GLY A 262 -2.27 15.94 -17.15
N ASN A 263 -1.89 14.94 -16.38
CA ASN A 263 -0.52 14.69 -15.98
C ASN A 263 -0.14 13.24 -16.21
N HIS A 264 1.07 13.01 -16.70
CA HIS A 264 1.74 11.73 -16.62
C HIS A 264 2.34 11.58 -15.22
N VAL A 265 2.02 10.50 -14.53
CA VAL A 265 2.33 10.30 -13.12
C VAL A 265 3.13 9.02 -12.94
N LYS A 266 4.13 9.08 -12.08
CA LYS A 266 4.92 7.94 -11.64
C LYS A 266 4.62 7.65 -10.17
N VAL A 267 4.42 6.38 -9.85
CA VAL A 267 4.36 5.89 -8.47
C VAL A 267 5.52 4.94 -8.21
N LYS A 268 5.99 4.94 -6.95
CA LYS A 268 6.95 4.00 -6.42
C LYS A 268 6.44 3.38 -5.12
N ILE A 269 6.40 2.07 -5.07
CA ILE A 269 6.01 1.33 -3.87
C ILE A 269 7.21 1.20 -2.96
N VAL A 270 7.44 2.19 -2.10
CA VAL A 270 8.66 2.27 -1.27
C VAL A 270 8.64 1.34 -0.06
N LYS A 271 7.47 0.84 0.30
CA LYS A 271 7.27 -0.18 1.33
C LYS A 271 6.07 -1.05 0.97
N ASN A 272 6.24 -2.34 1.12
CA ASN A 272 5.18 -3.32 0.91
C ASN A 272 5.39 -4.51 1.85
N LYS A 273 4.37 -4.85 2.66
CA LYS A 273 4.38 -6.01 3.55
C LYS A 273 3.59 -7.20 2.99
N VAL A 274 2.97 -7.05 1.82
CA VAL A 274 2.12 -8.07 1.20
C VAL A 274 2.72 -8.62 -0.10
N ALA A 275 3.73 -7.93 -0.67
CA ALA A 275 4.49 -8.33 -1.85
C ALA A 275 5.88 -7.69 -1.83
N PRO A 276 6.80 -8.01 -2.75
CA PRO A 276 8.10 -7.36 -2.85
C PRO A 276 7.96 -5.83 -3.05
N PRO A 277 8.71 -5.01 -2.30
CA PRO A 277 8.70 -3.55 -2.43
C PRO A 277 9.59 -3.07 -3.58
N PHE A 278 9.65 -1.73 -3.77
CA PHE A 278 10.48 -0.98 -4.71
C PHE A 278 10.09 -1.13 -6.19
N THR A 279 8.89 -1.62 -6.44
CA THR A 279 8.27 -1.62 -7.76
C THR A 279 7.83 -0.21 -8.14
N GLU A 280 7.80 0.07 -9.43
CA GLU A 280 7.40 1.35 -9.99
C GLU A 280 6.30 1.13 -11.02
N ALA A 281 5.43 2.14 -11.22
CA ALA A 281 4.42 2.15 -12.25
C ALA A 281 4.20 3.57 -12.75
N GLU A 282 3.81 3.70 -14.01
CA GLU A 282 3.49 4.98 -14.64
C GLU A 282 2.08 4.90 -15.23
N PHE A 283 1.35 6.00 -15.18
CA PHE A 283 -0.02 6.09 -15.67
C PHE A 283 -0.43 7.54 -15.86
N ASP A 284 -1.51 7.75 -16.60
CA ASP A 284 -2.01 9.07 -16.91
C ASP A 284 -3.21 9.43 -16.02
N ILE A 285 -3.25 10.69 -15.57
CA ILE A 285 -4.40 11.31 -14.89
C ILE A 285 -4.90 12.46 -15.75
N TYR A 286 -6.16 12.41 -16.20
CA TYR A 286 -6.82 13.52 -16.89
C TYR A 286 -7.64 14.37 -15.90
N PHE A 287 -7.62 15.69 -16.07
CA PHE A 287 -8.30 16.62 -15.16
C PHE A 287 -9.82 16.47 -15.14
N ASN A 288 -10.41 15.94 -16.21
CA ASN A 288 -11.85 15.77 -16.36
C ASN A 288 -12.38 14.40 -15.98
N GLN A 289 -11.54 13.36 -15.90
CA GLN A 289 -11.98 11.97 -15.69
C GLN A 289 -11.10 11.17 -14.72
N GLY A 290 -10.00 11.77 -14.23
CA GLY A 290 -9.08 11.11 -13.32
C GLY A 290 -8.15 10.10 -14.00
N ILE A 291 -7.94 8.94 -13.36
CA ILE A 291 -7.04 7.90 -13.84
C ILE A 291 -7.53 7.31 -15.18
N ASP A 292 -6.63 7.28 -16.16
CA ASP A 292 -6.85 6.62 -17.44
C ASP A 292 -6.74 5.10 -17.31
N LYS A 293 -7.88 4.45 -17.06
CA LYS A 293 -7.94 3.00 -16.85
C LYS A 293 -7.61 2.21 -18.10
N GLU A 294 -8.19 2.63 -19.22
CA GLU A 294 -8.04 2.00 -20.53
C GLU A 294 -6.61 2.22 -21.05
N GLY A 295 -6.07 3.41 -20.88
CA GLY A 295 -4.68 3.71 -21.21
C GLY A 295 -3.70 2.87 -20.41
N SER A 296 -3.94 2.70 -19.10
CA SER A 296 -3.11 1.84 -18.24
C SER A 296 -3.15 0.37 -18.69
N ILE A 297 -4.30 -0.15 -19.14
CA ILE A 297 -4.42 -1.52 -19.69
C ILE A 297 -3.60 -1.63 -20.99
N LEU A 298 -3.68 -0.64 -21.88
CA LEU A 298 -2.92 -0.65 -23.12
C LEU A 298 -1.41 -0.56 -22.89
N ASP A 299 -0.96 0.33 -22.02
CA ASP A 299 0.46 0.50 -21.72
C ASP A 299 1.07 -0.78 -21.15
N VAL A 300 0.43 -1.35 -20.14
CA VAL A 300 0.87 -2.61 -19.55
C VAL A 300 0.76 -3.76 -20.56
N GLY A 301 -0.31 -3.79 -21.38
CA GLY A 301 -0.52 -4.80 -22.42
C GLY A 301 0.59 -4.79 -23.47
N LEU A 302 1.04 -3.62 -23.87
CA LEU A 302 2.18 -3.44 -24.79
C LEU A 302 3.50 -3.84 -24.13
N GLU A 303 3.71 -3.45 -22.88
CA GLU A 303 4.92 -3.77 -22.11
C GLU A 303 5.12 -5.29 -21.96
N VAL A 304 4.07 -6.01 -21.59
CA VAL A 304 4.14 -7.47 -21.41
C VAL A 304 3.92 -8.26 -22.72
N GLY A 305 3.69 -7.57 -23.84
CA GLY A 305 3.43 -8.18 -25.14
C GLY A 305 2.11 -8.95 -25.20
N ALA A 306 1.13 -8.64 -24.36
CA ALA A 306 -0.23 -9.15 -24.47
C ALA A 306 -1.01 -8.43 -25.58
N VAL A 307 -0.67 -7.16 -25.80
CA VAL A 307 -1.14 -6.31 -26.89
C VAL A 307 0.06 -6.01 -27.79
N GLU A 308 -0.16 -5.95 -29.08
CA GLU A 308 0.89 -5.75 -30.08
C GLU A 308 0.69 -4.44 -30.85
N LYS A 309 1.81 -3.84 -31.28
CA LYS A 309 1.78 -2.69 -32.17
C LYS A 309 2.22 -3.11 -33.58
N LYS A 310 1.33 -2.95 -34.58
CA LYS A 310 1.62 -3.25 -35.98
C LYS A 310 1.56 -1.94 -36.79
N GLY A 311 2.71 -1.34 -36.98
CA GLY A 311 2.78 0.00 -37.57
C GLY A 311 2.11 1.03 -36.65
N ALA A 312 1.10 1.74 -37.16
CA ALA A 312 0.31 2.70 -36.40
C ALA A 312 -0.87 2.06 -35.63
N TRP A 313 -1.13 0.78 -35.86
CA TRP A 313 -2.27 0.07 -35.27
C TRP A 313 -1.90 -0.68 -33.99
N ILE A 314 -2.81 -0.66 -33.03
CA ILE A 314 -2.77 -1.50 -31.85
C ILE A 314 -3.71 -2.67 -32.07
N GLN A 315 -3.23 -3.90 -31.81
CA GLN A 315 -3.97 -5.15 -32.01
C GLN A 315 -3.90 -6.06 -30.79
N PHE A 316 -4.95 -6.87 -30.62
CA PHE A 316 -5.03 -7.93 -29.63
C PHE A 316 -5.52 -9.21 -30.29
N GLN A 317 -4.75 -10.30 -30.17
CA GLN A 317 -5.05 -11.61 -30.80
C GLN A 317 -5.36 -11.54 -32.30
N GLY A 318 -4.69 -10.63 -33.02
CA GLY A 318 -4.89 -10.44 -34.46
C GLY A 318 -6.02 -9.47 -34.85
N GLU A 319 -6.86 -9.05 -33.92
CA GLU A 319 -7.90 -8.05 -34.14
C GLU A 319 -7.36 -6.62 -33.90
N LEU A 320 -7.67 -5.71 -34.80
CA LEU A 320 -7.30 -4.30 -34.70
C LEU A 320 -8.21 -3.60 -33.69
N ILE A 321 -7.62 -2.99 -32.65
CA ILE A 321 -8.35 -2.23 -31.63
C ILE A 321 -8.52 -0.77 -32.07
N GLY A 322 -7.43 -0.16 -32.56
CA GLY A 322 -7.46 1.25 -32.97
C GLY A 322 -6.13 1.72 -33.56
N GLN A 323 -6.19 2.81 -34.33
CA GLN A 323 -5.00 3.46 -34.87
C GLN A 323 -4.47 4.46 -33.84
N GLY A 324 -3.31 4.15 -33.24
CA GLY A 324 -2.73 4.93 -32.15
C GLY A 324 -3.38 4.67 -30.80
N LYS A 325 -2.73 5.17 -29.72
CA LYS A 325 -3.16 4.96 -28.32
C LYS A 325 -4.55 5.55 -28.05
N ASP A 326 -4.83 6.75 -28.55
CA ASP A 326 -6.10 7.44 -28.26
C ASP A 326 -7.31 6.73 -28.86
N SER A 327 -7.19 6.23 -30.10
CA SER A 327 -8.29 5.48 -30.73
C SER A 327 -8.49 4.13 -30.04
N ALA A 328 -7.41 3.44 -29.68
CA ALA A 328 -7.49 2.17 -28.97
C ALA A 328 -8.10 2.36 -27.56
N ARG A 329 -7.74 3.44 -26.84
CA ARG A 329 -8.30 3.79 -25.55
C ARG A 329 -9.82 4.01 -25.62
N LYS A 330 -10.29 4.79 -26.62
CA LYS A 330 -11.72 5.01 -26.87
C LYS A 330 -12.45 3.68 -27.16
N ALA A 331 -11.86 2.85 -28.01
CA ALA A 331 -12.43 1.54 -28.33
C ALA A 331 -12.56 0.63 -27.08
N LEU A 332 -11.59 0.67 -26.15
CA LEU A 332 -11.69 -0.08 -24.89
C LEU A 332 -12.75 0.49 -23.95
N ALA A 333 -12.91 1.82 -23.90
CA ALA A 333 -13.97 2.46 -23.12
C ALA A 333 -15.37 2.09 -23.63
N GLU A 334 -15.54 1.97 -24.96
CA GLU A 334 -16.79 1.56 -25.59
C GLU A 334 -17.06 0.04 -25.46
N LYS A 335 -16.00 -0.77 -25.31
CA LYS A 335 -16.07 -2.24 -25.23
C LYS A 335 -15.44 -2.78 -23.95
N PRO A 336 -16.12 -2.68 -22.79
CA PRO A 336 -15.57 -3.14 -21.50
C PRO A 336 -15.18 -4.63 -21.48
N GLU A 337 -15.89 -5.46 -22.25
CA GLU A 337 -15.57 -6.89 -22.37
C GLU A 337 -14.19 -7.12 -23.03
N LEU A 338 -13.82 -6.31 -24.02
CA LEU A 338 -12.51 -6.36 -24.66
C LEU A 338 -11.42 -5.91 -23.67
N ALA A 339 -11.67 -4.84 -22.94
CA ALA A 339 -10.75 -4.37 -21.90
C ALA A 339 -10.51 -5.45 -20.84
N GLN A 340 -11.56 -6.17 -20.43
CA GLN A 340 -11.44 -7.28 -19.47
C GLN A 340 -10.64 -8.45 -20.05
N LYS A 341 -10.89 -8.86 -21.31
CA LYS A 341 -10.12 -9.93 -21.97
C LYS A 341 -8.63 -9.59 -22.05
N ILE A 342 -8.29 -8.35 -22.39
CA ILE A 342 -6.89 -7.90 -22.41
C ILE A 342 -6.28 -7.93 -21.01
N LYS A 343 -7.00 -7.46 -19.99
CA LYS A 343 -6.57 -7.51 -18.61
C LYS A 343 -6.30 -8.96 -18.16
N ASP A 344 -7.17 -9.88 -18.48
CA ASP A 344 -7.01 -11.30 -18.12
C ASP A 344 -5.79 -11.92 -18.84
N ALA A 345 -5.55 -11.57 -20.11
CA ALA A 345 -4.37 -12.00 -20.84
C ALA A 345 -3.06 -11.43 -20.24
N ILE A 346 -3.07 -10.18 -19.80
CA ILE A 346 -1.94 -9.56 -19.09
C ILE A 346 -1.65 -10.32 -17.80
N LEU A 347 -2.68 -10.56 -16.97
CA LEU A 347 -2.53 -11.27 -15.71
C LEU A 347 -2.02 -12.69 -15.89
N ALA A 348 -2.51 -13.41 -16.92
CA ALA A 348 -2.05 -14.76 -17.26
C ALA A 348 -0.56 -14.76 -17.65
N LYS A 349 -0.10 -13.80 -18.46
CA LYS A 349 1.32 -13.66 -18.82
C LYS A 349 2.19 -13.35 -17.61
N LYS A 350 1.78 -12.41 -16.76
CA LYS A 350 2.52 -12.08 -15.53
C LYS A 350 2.59 -13.27 -14.56
N ALA A 351 1.53 -14.06 -14.45
CA ALA A 351 1.53 -15.28 -13.64
C ALA A 351 2.51 -16.32 -14.18
N ALA A 352 2.57 -16.47 -15.52
CA ALA A 352 3.52 -17.38 -16.17
C ALA A 352 4.99 -16.93 -15.98
N GLU A 353 5.27 -15.63 -16.01
CA GLU A 353 6.61 -15.07 -15.75
C GLU A 353 7.04 -15.27 -14.28
N ALA A 354 6.09 -15.23 -13.34
CA ALA A 354 6.35 -15.41 -11.90
C ALA A 354 6.49 -16.88 -11.50
N ALA A 355 6.07 -17.83 -12.34
CA ALA A 355 6.20 -19.26 -12.06
C ALA A 355 7.69 -19.66 -12.04
N PRO A 356 8.18 -20.40 -10.99
CA PRO A 356 9.56 -20.87 -10.98
C PRO A 356 9.79 -21.79 -12.19
N ALA A 357 10.92 -21.55 -12.89
CA ALA A 357 11.33 -22.44 -13.98
C ALA A 357 11.29 -23.90 -13.51
N PRO A 358 10.77 -24.84 -14.34
CA PRO A 358 10.76 -26.25 -13.97
C PRO A 358 12.20 -26.65 -13.65
N LYS A 359 12.42 -27.19 -12.44
CA LYS A 359 13.72 -27.76 -12.08
C LYS A 359 14.02 -28.81 -13.13
N ALA A 360 15.08 -28.58 -13.91
CA ALA A 360 15.61 -29.61 -14.80
C ALA A 360 15.89 -30.86 -13.97
N ALA A 361 15.29 -31.95 -14.37
CA ALA A 361 15.41 -33.28 -13.74
C ALA A 361 16.80 -33.87 -13.96
#